data_dbcc11c28f91f54f684abfebce86ba5a
#
_entry.id   dbcc11c28f91f54f684abfebce86ba5a
#
_cell.length_a   1.000
_cell.length_b   1.000
_cell.length_c   1.000
_cell.angle_alpha   90.00
_cell.angle_beta   90.00
_cell.angle_gamma   90.00
#
_symmetry.space_group_name_H-M   'P 1'
#
loop_
_entity.id
_entity.type
_entity.pdbx_description
1 polymer ?
#
loop_
_entity_poly.entity_id
_entity_poly.type
_entity_poly.pdbx_seq_one_letter_code
_entity_poly.pdbx_strand_id
1 'polypeptide(L)'
;MNNISMARSCLRQAEERLKHAKEAFEDGNYPYTIRECQEAVELSLKAALRIVGIEPPKIHDVGPLLRKNLHLFPDWFKQNINRMATISRTLRRERVACMVTKNSH
;
A
#
# COMPACT_ATOMS: atom_id res chain seq x y z
N MET A 1 -9.17 9.83 18.55
CA MET A 1 -8.70 10.12 17.18
C MET A 1 -9.85 10.01 16.21
N ASN A 2 -9.96 10.97 15.27
CA ASN A 2 -10.97 10.89 14.21
C ASN A 2 -10.39 10.25 12.95
N ASN A 3 -11.24 10.01 11.97
CA ASN A 3 -10.84 9.36 10.71
C ASN A 3 -9.75 10.14 9.97
N ILE A 4 -9.80 11.46 9.99
CA ILE A 4 -8.82 12.31 9.30
C ILE A 4 -7.45 12.20 9.96
N SER A 5 -7.37 12.25 11.29
CA SER A 5 -6.08 12.13 11.96
C SER A 5 -5.51 10.72 11.84
N MET A 6 -6.34 9.69 11.81
CA MET A 6 -5.90 8.31 11.56
C MET A 6 -5.37 8.16 10.13
N ALA A 7 -6.05 8.75 9.15
CA ALA A 7 -5.60 8.76 7.76
C ALA A 7 -4.25 9.46 7.63
N ARG A 8 -4.07 10.61 8.26
CA ARG A 8 -2.79 11.33 8.27
C ARG A 8 -1.66 10.49 8.86
N SER A 9 -1.95 9.79 9.96
CA SER A 9 -0.98 8.89 10.58
C SER A 9 -0.55 7.79 9.60
N CYS A 10 -1.50 7.17 8.90
CA CYS A 10 -1.19 6.16 7.88
C CYS A 10 -0.32 6.73 6.76
N LEU A 11 -0.62 7.95 6.30
CA LEU A 11 0.16 8.59 5.24
C LEU A 11 1.59 8.92 5.68
N ARG A 12 1.76 9.36 6.92
CA ARG A 12 3.12 9.59 7.45
C ARG A 12 3.92 8.29 7.50
N GLN A 13 3.28 7.21 7.93
CA GLN A 13 3.92 5.89 7.93
C GLN A 13 4.27 5.45 6.51
N ALA A 14 3.38 5.70 5.54
CA ALA A 14 3.65 5.39 4.14
C ALA A 14 4.87 6.15 3.62
N GLU A 15 4.98 7.44 3.94
CA GLU A 15 6.13 8.26 3.56
C GLU A 15 7.43 7.70 4.14
N GLU A 16 7.41 7.29 5.39
CA GLU A 16 8.56 6.69 6.07
C GLU A 16 8.97 5.38 5.40
N ARG A 17 7.98 4.54 5.02
CA ARG A 17 8.25 3.30 4.30
C ARG A 17 8.89 3.55 2.93
N LEU A 18 8.42 4.58 2.22
CA LEU A 18 9.01 4.94 0.92
C LEU A 18 10.44 5.43 1.07
N LYS A 19 10.75 6.16 2.12
CA LYS A 19 12.11 6.59 2.43
C LYS A 19 13.03 5.38 2.63
N HIS A 20 12.58 4.40 3.42
CA HIS A 20 13.33 3.16 3.64
C HIS A 20 13.48 2.35 2.36
N ALA A 21 12.44 2.33 1.52
CA ALA A 21 12.50 1.64 0.24
C ALA A 21 13.58 2.24 -0.67
N LYS A 22 13.65 3.58 -0.72
CA LYS A 22 14.65 4.27 -1.52
C LYS A 22 16.06 3.97 -1.04
N GLU A 23 16.29 4.02 0.26
CA GLU A 23 17.59 3.69 0.85
C GLU A 23 18.00 2.25 0.53
N ALA A 24 17.07 1.30 0.69
CA ALA A 24 17.31 -0.10 0.40
C ALA A 24 17.62 -0.34 -1.08
N PHE A 25 16.93 0.37 -1.97
CA PHE A 25 17.18 0.30 -3.40
C PHE A 25 18.60 0.77 -3.73
N GLU A 26 19.03 1.88 -3.15
CA GLU A 26 20.36 2.42 -3.35
C GLU A 26 21.45 1.46 -2.86
N ASP A 27 21.15 0.70 -1.79
CA ASP A 27 22.06 -0.30 -1.23
C ASP A 27 22.00 -1.64 -1.96
N GLY A 28 21.14 -1.79 -2.97
CA GLY A 28 20.97 -3.05 -3.70
C GLY A 28 20.17 -4.10 -2.96
N ASN A 29 19.51 -3.74 -1.87
CA ASN A 29 18.66 -4.66 -1.11
C ASN A 29 17.23 -4.68 -1.68
N TYR A 30 17.05 -5.35 -2.82
CA TYR A 30 15.80 -5.34 -3.57
C TYR A 30 14.65 -6.05 -2.85
N PRO A 31 14.83 -7.19 -2.17
CA PRO A 31 13.73 -7.78 -1.41
C PRO A 31 13.15 -6.85 -0.35
N TYR A 32 14.00 -6.12 0.36
CA TYR A 32 13.56 -5.15 1.36
C TYR A 32 12.87 -3.95 0.70
N THR A 33 13.39 -3.51 -0.45
CA THR A 33 12.78 -2.44 -1.25
C THR A 33 11.33 -2.78 -1.59
N ILE A 34 11.10 -3.98 -2.11
CA ILE A 34 9.77 -4.45 -2.52
C ILE A 34 8.83 -4.50 -1.31
N ARG A 35 9.31 -5.02 -0.19
CA ARG A 35 8.55 -5.10 1.05
C ARG A 35 8.09 -3.71 1.52
N GLU A 36 9.01 -2.75 1.56
CA GLU A 36 8.69 -1.41 2.03
C GLU A 36 7.75 -0.67 1.07
N CYS A 37 7.91 -0.86 -0.24
CA CYS A 37 6.97 -0.32 -1.23
C CYS A 37 5.57 -0.91 -1.06
N GLN A 38 5.46 -2.21 -0.85
CA GLN A 38 4.18 -2.87 -0.62
C GLN A 38 3.47 -2.28 0.60
N GLU A 39 4.19 -2.14 1.70
CA GLU A 39 3.62 -1.60 2.93
C GLU A 39 3.19 -0.13 2.76
N ALA A 40 3.97 0.66 2.02
CA ALA A 40 3.62 2.05 1.73
C ALA A 40 2.31 2.14 0.94
N VAL A 41 2.14 1.32 -0.08
CA VAL A 41 0.92 1.29 -0.89
C VAL A 41 -0.28 0.87 -0.03
N GLU A 42 -0.13 -0.19 0.77
CA GLU A 42 -1.21 -0.66 1.64
C GLU A 42 -1.64 0.40 2.65
N LEU A 43 -0.69 1.09 3.27
CA LEU A 43 -0.98 2.18 4.20
C LEU A 43 -1.72 3.33 3.51
N SER A 44 -1.31 3.67 2.29
CA SER A 44 -1.97 4.73 1.51
C SER A 44 -3.42 4.37 1.17
N LEU A 45 -3.66 3.11 0.78
CA LEU A 45 -5.01 2.64 0.47
C LEU A 45 -5.89 2.58 1.73
N LYS A 46 -5.33 2.19 2.86
CA LYS A 46 -6.04 2.21 4.14
C LYS A 46 -6.38 3.64 4.57
N ALA A 47 -5.47 4.59 4.33
CA ALA A 47 -5.75 6.01 4.59
C ALA A 47 -6.95 6.49 3.76
N ALA A 48 -7.02 6.09 2.49
CA ALA A 48 -8.15 6.43 1.62
C ALA A 48 -9.49 5.93 2.19
N LEU A 49 -9.51 4.68 2.68
CA LEU A 49 -10.70 4.13 3.31
C LEU A 49 -11.10 4.92 4.56
N ARG A 50 -10.15 5.26 5.40
CA ARG A 50 -10.42 6.02 6.64
C ARG A 50 -10.99 7.40 6.35
N ILE A 51 -10.51 8.05 5.29
CA ILE A 51 -11.02 9.40 4.91
C ILE A 51 -12.51 9.34 4.61
N VAL A 52 -13.00 8.29 3.98
CA VAL A 52 -14.42 8.14 3.67
C VAL A 52 -15.21 7.40 4.76
N GLY A 53 -14.60 7.20 5.93
CA GLY A 53 -15.29 6.66 7.09
C GLY A 53 -15.38 5.14 7.16
N ILE A 54 -14.58 4.44 6.37
CA ILE A 54 -14.56 2.98 6.37
C ILE A 54 -13.35 2.50 7.15
N GLU A 55 -13.60 1.65 8.16
CA GLU A 55 -12.52 1.02 8.93
C GLU A 55 -11.81 0.00 8.05
N PRO A 56 -10.49 0.15 7.82
CA PRO A 56 -9.76 -0.82 7.00
C PRO A 56 -9.76 -2.20 7.67
N PRO A 57 -10.04 -3.27 6.91
CA PRO A 57 -9.95 -4.61 7.46
C PRO A 57 -8.49 -5.02 7.70
N LYS A 58 -8.28 -6.02 8.53
CA LYS A 58 -6.95 -6.55 8.82
C LYS A 58 -6.53 -7.55 7.74
N ILE A 59 -6.67 -7.16 6.48
CA ILE A 59 -6.25 -7.95 5.33
C ILE A 59 -5.30 -7.11 4.47
N HIS A 60 -4.48 -7.78 3.68
CA HIS A 60 -3.49 -7.09 2.84
C HIS A 60 -4.11 -6.50 1.58
N ASP A 61 -5.10 -7.15 0.99
CA ASP A 61 -5.71 -6.67 -0.25
C ASP A 61 -6.99 -5.89 0.03
N VAL A 62 -6.89 -4.58 0.08
CA VAL A 62 -8.04 -3.69 0.26
C VAL A 62 -8.64 -3.23 -1.07
N GLY A 63 -8.06 -3.66 -2.20
CA GLY A 63 -8.52 -3.28 -3.54
C GLY A 63 -10.00 -3.55 -3.79
N PRO A 64 -10.49 -4.76 -3.53
CA PRO A 64 -11.92 -5.05 -3.71
C PRO A 64 -12.84 -4.15 -2.89
N LEU A 65 -12.45 -3.81 -1.66
CA LEU A 65 -13.24 -2.93 -0.80
C LEU A 65 -13.27 -1.50 -1.35
N LEU A 66 -12.15 -1.02 -1.90
CA LEU A 66 -12.09 0.28 -2.56
C LEU A 66 -12.99 0.32 -3.79
N ARG A 67 -12.96 -0.72 -4.62
CA ARG A 67 -13.80 -0.81 -5.82
C ARG A 67 -15.29 -0.82 -5.47
N LYS A 68 -15.66 -1.51 -4.40
CA LYS A 68 -17.04 -1.55 -3.93
C LYS A 68 -17.54 -0.19 -3.47
N ASN A 69 -16.64 0.68 -3.02
CA ASN A 69 -16.96 2.00 -2.46
C ASN A 69 -16.50 3.15 -3.33
N LEU A 70 -16.31 2.91 -4.64
CA LEU A 70 -15.84 3.94 -5.59
C LEU A 70 -16.65 5.23 -5.53
N HIS A 71 -17.97 5.11 -5.33
CA HIS A 71 -18.87 6.27 -5.30
C HIS A 71 -18.55 7.27 -4.18
N LEU A 72 -17.76 6.88 -3.19
CA LEU A 72 -17.38 7.76 -2.08
C LEU A 72 -16.15 8.61 -2.40
N PHE A 73 -15.49 8.35 -3.53
CA PHE A 73 -14.24 9.02 -3.88
C PHE A 73 -14.41 10.00 -5.03
N PRO A 74 -13.59 11.08 -5.09
CA PRO A 74 -13.63 11.99 -6.24
C PRO A 74 -13.13 11.30 -7.51
N ASP A 75 -13.53 11.83 -8.67
CA ASP A 75 -13.23 11.20 -9.98
C ASP A 75 -11.74 11.00 -10.23
N TRP A 76 -10.92 11.97 -9.85
CA TRP A 76 -9.47 11.87 -10.04
C TRP A 76 -8.86 10.69 -9.27
N PHE A 77 -9.47 10.34 -8.13
CA PHE A 77 -9.02 9.19 -7.34
C PHE A 77 -9.57 7.88 -7.91
N LYS A 78 -10.85 7.87 -8.31
CA LYS A 78 -11.48 6.69 -8.92
C LYS A 78 -10.67 6.17 -10.10
N GLN A 79 -10.17 7.07 -10.95
CA GLN A 79 -9.39 6.71 -12.13
C GLN A 79 -8.11 5.96 -11.78
N ASN A 80 -7.60 6.14 -10.58
CA ASN A 80 -6.33 5.56 -10.14
C ASN A 80 -6.49 4.33 -9.24
N ILE A 81 -7.69 4.04 -8.75
CA ILE A 81 -7.90 2.93 -7.80
C ILE A 81 -7.49 1.58 -8.39
N ASN A 82 -7.89 1.28 -9.62
CA ASN A 82 -7.54 0.03 -10.27
C ASN A 82 -6.02 -0.12 -10.42
N ARG A 83 -5.35 0.96 -10.79
CA ARG A 83 -3.90 0.97 -10.93
C ARG A 83 -3.22 0.73 -9.58
N MET A 84 -3.66 1.41 -8.54
CA MET A 84 -3.09 1.25 -7.20
C MET A 84 -3.31 -0.16 -6.65
N ALA A 85 -4.50 -0.72 -6.84
CA ALA A 85 -4.81 -2.08 -6.43
C ALA A 85 -3.95 -3.10 -7.19
N THR A 86 -3.71 -2.88 -8.48
CA THR A 86 -2.85 -3.73 -9.30
C THR A 86 -1.40 -3.66 -8.82
N ILE A 87 -0.91 -2.45 -8.52
CA ILE A 87 0.45 -2.25 -7.99
C ILE A 87 0.61 -3.00 -6.66
N SER A 88 -0.34 -2.86 -5.74
CA SER A 88 -0.30 -3.54 -4.45
C SER A 88 -0.22 -5.05 -4.62
N ARG A 89 -1.03 -5.61 -5.52
CA ARG A 89 -1.06 -7.04 -5.80
C ARG A 89 0.23 -7.53 -6.43
N THR A 90 0.77 -6.75 -7.37
CA THR A 90 2.04 -7.05 -8.03
C THR A 90 3.19 -7.06 -7.03
N LEU A 91 3.24 -6.07 -6.15
CA LEU A 91 4.28 -5.97 -5.12
C LEU A 91 4.23 -7.16 -4.16
N ARG A 92 3.04 -7.60 -3.75
CA ARG A 92 2.90 -8.79 -2.91
C ARG A 92 3.43 -10.04 -3.60
N ARG A 93 3.13 -10.19 -4.88
CA ARG A 93 3.59 -11.31 -5.69
C ARG A 93 5.11 -11.32 -5.80
N GLU A 94 5.71 -10.16 -6.08
CA GLU A 94 7.15 -9.99 -6.18
C GLU A 94 7.85 -10.23 -4.83
N ARG A 95 7.22 -9.81 -3.74
CA ARG A 95 7.75 -10.06 -2.40
C ARG A 95 7.86 -11.55 -2.12
N VAL A 96 6.82 -12.33 -2.47
CA VAL A 96 6.83 -13.78 -2.31
C VAL A 96 7.91 -14.42 -3.21
N ALA A 97 8.01 -13.99 -4.46
CA ALA A 97 9.04 -14.48 -5.40
C ALA A 97 10.45 -14.21 -4.87
N CYS A 98 10.71 -13.03 -4.33
CA CYS A 98 12.00 -12.69 -3.73
C CYS A 98 12.33 -13.59 -2.54
N MET A 99 11.33 -13.87 -1.69
CA MET A 99 11.53 -14.78 -0.55
C MET A 99 11.86 -16.19 -1.00
N VAL A 100 11.18 -16.71 -2.00
CA VAL A 100 11.42 -18.04 -2.56
C VAL A 100 12.82 -18.11 -3.18
N THR A 101 13.20 -17.12 -3.98
CA THR A 101 14.52 -17.05 -4.61
C THR A 101 15.62 -17.02 -3.55
N LYS A 102 15.44 -16.23 -2.49
CA LYS A 102 16.39 -16.13 -1.39
C LYS A 102 16.57 -17.47 -0.69
N ASN A 103 15.49 -18.22 -0.51
CA ASN A 103 15.51 -19.50 0.19
C ASN A 103 16.07 -20.66 -0.68
N SER A 104 16.12 -20.48 -1.99
CA SER A 104 16.63 -21.51 -2.89
C SER A 104 18.16 -21.50 -3.03
N HIS A 105 18.81 -20.58 -2.36
CA HIS A 105 20.26 -20.53 -2.26
C HIS A 105 20.70 -21.15 -0.95
#